data_681c0410a34e4ccbc5cd407391d62c9d
#
_entry.id   681c0410a34e4ccbc5cd407391d62c9d
#
_cell.length_a   1.000
_cell.length_b   1.000
_cell.length_c   1.000
_cell.angle_alpha   90.00
_cell.angle_beta   90.00
_cell.angle_gamma   90.00
#
_symmetry.space_group_name_H-M   'P 1'
#
loop_
_entity.id
_entity.type
_entity.pdbx_description
1 polymer ?
#
loop_
_entity_poly.entity_id
_entity_poly.type
_entity_poly.pdbx_seq_one_letter_code
_entity_poly.pdbx_strand_id
1 'polypeptide(L)'
;MTICDTTGMAQPAQVKAMCEVLQKQFPDLQLTLHFHNTRGMGLANVLASVQTGIERFDGSLGGLGGCPYAPGASGNICSEDAIHMLEAMGYDTGIDLERLLPIARHLPDVVGHTVPGQVAKSGRTSDLHPAPAYVHELKKELE
;
A
#
# COMPACT_ATOMS: atom_id res chain seq x y z
N MET A 1 -6.39 7.81 -18.22
CA MET A 1 -4.92 7.87 -18.45
C MET A 1 -4.21 7.35 -17.23
N THR A 2 -3.19 6.51 -17.41
CA THR A 2 -2.36 6.04 -16.29
C THR A 2 -1.01 6.76 -16.27
N ILE A 3 -0.61 7.23 -15.10
CA ILE A 3 0.72 7.84 -14.85
C ILE A 3 1.50 6.89 -13.98
N CYS A 4 2.71 6.53 -14.41
CA CYS A 4 3.52 5.51 -13.80
C CYS A 4 4.82 6.08 -13.24
N ASP A 5 5.09 5.82 -11.96
CA ASP A 5 6.41 5.96 -11.35
C ASP A 5 7.19 4.64 -11.51
N THR A 6 7.60 4.35 -12.74
CA THR A 6 8.23 3.07 -13.13
C THR A 6 9.51 2.75 -12.35
N THR A 7 10.23 3.75 -11.90
CA THR A 7 11.52 3.60 -11.21
C THR A 7 11.45 3.82 -9.70
N GLY A 8 10.28 4.16 -9.17
CA GLY A 8 10.08 4.47 -7.75
C GLY A 8 10.90 5.67 -7.30
N MET A 9 10.93 6.72 -8.12
CA MET A 9 11.68 7.97 -7.86
C MET A 9 10.78 9.14 -7.48
N ALA A 10 9.46 9.01 -7.70
CA ALA A 10 8.51 10.06 -7.36
C ALA A 10 8.47 10.29 -5.84
N GLN A 11 8.26 11.54 -5.45
CA GLN A 11 8.10 11.93 -4.05
C GLN A 11 6.77 12.68 -3.85
N PRO A 12 6.18 12.65 -2.63
CA PRO A 12 4.80 13.07 -2.39
C PRO A 12 4.47 14.50 -2.82
N ALA A 13 5.37 15.46 -2.58
CA ALA A 13 5.11 16.86 -2.95
C ALA A 13 5.07 17.06 -4.48
N GLN A 14 5.93 16.36 -5.21
CA GLN A 14 5.93 16.37 -6.68
C GLN A 14 4.65 15.72 -7.22
N VAL A 15 4.25 14.59 -6.67
CA VAL A 15 3.04 13.87 -7.07
C VAL A 15 1.81 14.74 -6.84
N LYS A 16 1.68 15.34 -5.66
CA LYS A 16 0.59 16.27 -5.35
C LYS A 16 0.50 17.40 -6.36
N ALA A 17 1.59 18.12 -6.59
CA ALA A 17 1.62 19.24 -7.52
C ALA A 17 1.26 18.81 -8.96
N MET A 18 1.74 17.65 -9.41
CA MET A 18 1.40 17.10 -10.71
C MET A 18 -0.10 16.78 -10.82
N CYS A 19 -0.69 16.12 -9.83
CA CYS A 19 -2.12 15.81 -9.80
C CYS A 19 -2.97 17.09 -9.87
N GLU A 20 -2.65 18.08 -9.06
CA GLU A 20 -3.37 19.38 -9.04
C GLU A 20 -3.31 20.09 -10.42
N VAL A 21 -2.15 20.09 -11.07
CA VAL A 21 -1.98 20.68 -12.40
C VAL A 21 -2.80 19.93 -13.44
N LEU A 22 -2.74 18.60 -13.46
CA LEU A 22 -3.43 17.78 -14.45
C LEU A 22 -4.94 17.86 -14.29
N GLN A 23 -5.46 17.79 -13.07
CA GLN A 23 -6.90 17.93 -12.82
C GLN A 23 -7.41 19.32 -13.22
N LYS A 24 -6.61 20.37 -13.00
CA LYS A 24 -6.98 21.73 -13.42
C LYS A 24 -6.98 21.90 -14.96
N GLN A 25 -6.03 21.30 -15.64
CA GLN A 25 -5.89 21.42 -17.10
C GLN A 25 -6.86 20.50 -17.85
N PHE A 26 -7.17 19.36 -17.28
CA PHE A 26 -7.96 18.28 -17.89
C PHE A 26 -9.02 17.77 -16.91
N PRO A 27 -10.04 18.56 -16.57
CA PRO A 27 -11.01 18.22 -15.49
C PRO A 27 -11.81 16.94 -15.77
N ASP A 28 -12.02 16.58 -17.04
CA ASP A 28 -12.77 15.40 -17.44
C ASP A 28 -11.90 14.14 -17.56
N LEU A 29 -10.59 14.29 -17.35
CA LEU A 29 -9.64 13.20 -17.51
C LEU A 29 -9.60 12.32 -16.25
N GLN A 30 -10.01 11.06 -16.41
CA GLN A 30 -9.84 10.08 -15.34
C GLN A 30 -8.38 9.64 -15.25
N LEU A 31 -7.73 9.95 -14.11
CA LEU A 31 -6.36 9.57 -13.82
C LEU A 31 -6.33 8.27 -13.00
N THR A 32 -5.46 7.36 -13.40
CA THR A 32 -5.02 6.22 -12.59
C THR A 32 -3.54 6.42 -12.27
N LEU A 33 -3.12 6.19 -11.05
CA LEU A 33 -1.72 6.33 -10.66
C LEU A 33 -1.14 4.97 -10.30
N HIS A 34 0.05 4.73 -10.82
CA HIS A 34 0.83 3.53 -10.60
C HIS A 34 2.16 3.89 -9.93
N PHE A 35 2.37 3.38 -8.73
CA PHE A 35 3.57 3.66 -7.95
C PHE A 35 4.40 2.41 -7.69
N HIS A 36 5.71 2.54 -7.86
CA HIS A 36 6.68 1.61 -7.34
C HIS A 36 7.16 2.02 -5.95
N ASN A 37 7.51 1.03 -5.13
CA ASN A 37 7.94 1.25 -3.74
C ASN A 37 9.46 1.10 -3.57
N THR A 38 10.23 1.23 -4.62
CA THR A 38 11.69 1.01 -4.66
C THR A 38 12.45 1.79 -3.57
N ARG A 39 11.96 2.98 -3.21
CA ARG A 39 12.54 3.85 -2.16
C ARG A 39 11.62 4.05 -0.96
N GLY A 40 10.62 3.18 -0.79
CA GLY A 40 9.71 3.23 0.36
C GLY A 40 8.72 4.40 0.33
N MET A 41 8.60 5.12 -0.79
CA MET A 41 7.70 6.29 -0.89
C MET A 41 6.35 5.97 -1.55
N GLY A 42 6.12 4.73 -1.96
CA GLY A 42 4.95 4.37 -2.74
C GLY A 42 3.63 4.70 -2.04
N LEU A 43 3.44 4.26 -0.80
CA LEU A 43 2.22 4.56 -0.03
C LEU A 43 2.09 6.05 0.31
N ALA A 44 3.19 6.74 0.56
CA ALA A 44 3.18 8.18 0.78
C ALA A 44 2.73 8.94 -0.49
N ASN A 45 3.11 8.45 -1.67
CA ASN A 45 2.65 8.99 -2.96
C ASN A 45 1.15 8.72 -3.17
N VAL A 46 0.64 7.53 -2.80
CA VAL A 46 -0.81 7.24 -2.79
C VAL A 46 -1.54 8.24 -1.89
N LEU A 47 -1.08 8.42 -0.65
CA LEU A 47 -1.67 9.35 0.30
C LEU A 47 -1.72 10.78 -0.26
N ALA A 48 -0.60 11.28 -0.81
CA ALA A 48 -0.53 12.62 -1.39
C ALA A 48 -1.50 12.78 -2.57
N SER A 49 -1.70 11.72 -3.35
CA SER A 49 -2.63 11.72 -4.50
C SER A 49 -4.09 11.73 -4.05
N VAL A 50 -4.45 10.89 -3.08
CA VAL A 50 -5.81 10.83 -2.53
C VAL A 50 -6.22 12.19 -1.95
N GLN A 51 -5.30 12.90 -1.31
CA GLN A 51 -5.57 14.26 -0.79
C GLN A 51 -5.88 15.30 -1.88
N THR A 52 -5.56 15.01 -3.15
CA THR A 52 -5.96 15.84 -4.30
C THR A 52 -7.25 15.36 -4.97
N GLY A 53 -7.90 14.32 -4.46
CA GLY A 53 -9.11 13.76 -5.04
C GLY A 53 -8.88 12.69 -6.12
N ILE A 54 -7.68 12.14 -6.23
CA ILE A 54 -7.45 10.96 -7.08
C ILE A 54 -8.03 9.72 -6.40
N GLU A 55 -8.80 8.94 -7.17
CA GLU A 55 -9.54 7.77 -6.67
C GLU A 55 -9.08 6.45 -7.29
N ARG A 56 -8.14 6.48 -8.25
CA ARG A 56 -7.76 5.29 -9.00
C ARG A 56 -6.27 5.01 -8.87
N PHE A 57 -6.00 3.83 -8.36
CA PHE A 57 -4.65 3.31 -8.16
C PHE A 57 -4.58 1.87 -8.65
N ASP A 58 -3.42 1.46 -9.07
CA ASP A 58 -3.10 0.06 -9.24
C ASP A 58 -1.81 -0.31 -8.50
N GLY A 59 -1.64 -1.56 -8.22
CA GLY A 59 -0.49 -2.13 -7.53
C GLY A 59 -0.45 -3.63 -7.74
N SER A 60 0.38 -4.31 -6.98
CA SER A 60 0.46 -5.77 -7.01
C SER A 60 0.26 -6.36 -5.63
N LEU A 61 -0.40 -7.51 -5.58
CA LEU A 61 -0.50 -8.27 -4.35
C LEU A 61 0.91 -8.67 -3.89
N GLY A 62 1.19 -8.47 -2.60
CA GLY A 62 2.52 -8.69 -2.03
C GLY A 62 3.59 -7.71 -2.53
N GLY A 63 3.26 -6.70 -3.32
CA GLY A 63 4.24 -5.79 -3.95
C GLY A 63 5.10 -6.46 -5.02
N LEU A 64 4.58 -7.53 -5.64
CA LEU A 64 5.27 -8.25 -6.70
C LEU A 64 5.53 -7.37 -7.93
N GLY A 65 6.52 -7.76 -8.71
CA GLY A 65 6.95 -7.06 -9.90
C GLY A 65 8.21 -6.26 -9.66
N GLY A 66 8.72 -5.66 -10.72
CA GLY A 66 9.94 -4.86 -10.70
C GLY A 66 10.20 -4.29 -12.08
N CYS A 67 11.24 -3.46 -12.16
CA CYS A 67 11.67 -2.91 -13.43
C CYS A 67 13.12 -3.32 -13.68
N PRO A 68 13.43 -4.04 -14.76
CA PRO A 68 14.81 -4.47 -15.06
C PRO A 68 15.74 -3.29 -15.32
N TYR A 69 15.18 -2.11 -15.61
CA TYR A 69 15.93 -0.88 -15.88
C TYR A 69 16.11 0.02 -14.64
N ALA A 70 15.51 -0.36 -13.50
CA ALA A 70 15.63 0.40 -12.26
C ALA A 70 16.52 -0.36 -11.27
N PRO A 71 17.73 0.12 -10.97
CA PRO A 71 18.61 -0.52 -9.99
C PRO A 71 17.92 -0.65 -8.62
N GLY A 72 17.92 -1.86 -8.05
CA GLY A 72 17.31 -2.13 -6.76
C GLY A 72 15.78 -2.08 -6.76
N ALA A 73 15.14 -2.20 -7.93
CA ALA A 73 13.67 -2.18 -8.04
C ALA A 73 13.05 -3.27 -7.17
N SER A 74 12.37 -2.86 -6.10
CA SER A 74 11.72 -3.76 -5.13
C SER A 74 10.28 -4.12 -5.52
N GLY A 75 9.78 -3.59 -6.65
CA GLY A 75 8.44 -3.85 -7.15
C GLY A 75 7.43 -2.74 -6.89
N ASN A 76 6.19 -3.08 -7.12
CA ASN A 76 5.03 -2.21 -6.95
C ASN A 76 4.75 -1.90 -5.47
N ILE A 77 3.86 -0.94 -5.22
CA ILE A 77 3.19 -0.88 -3.93
C ILE A 77 2.42 -2.20 -3.70
N CYS A 78 2.38 -2.64 -2.44
CA CYS A 78 1.55 -3.79 -2.07
C CYS A 78 0.09 -3.37 -2.06
N SER A 79 -0.75 -4.07 -2.83
CA SER A 79 -2.18 -3.76 -2.90
C SER A 79 -2.84 -3.87 -1.53
N GLU A 80 -2.55 -4.92 -0.76
CA GLU A 80 -3.09 -5.12 0.58
C GLU A 80 -2.66 -4.04 1.58
N ASP A 81 -1.45 -3.52 1.46
CA ASP A 81 -0.96 -2.43 2.31
C ASP A 81 -1.66 -1.10 1.96
N ALA A 82 -1.85 -0.83 0.65
CA ALA A 82 -2.55 0.35 0.17
C ALA A 82 -4.03 0.33 0.56
N ILE A 83 -4.71 -0.82 0.39
CA ILE A 83 -6.10 -1.01 0.79
C ILE A 83 -6.26 -0.78 2.29
N HIS A 84 -5.42 -1.42 3.10
CA HIS A 84 -5.45 -1.25 4.56
C HIS A 84 -5.27 0.21 4.98
N MET A 85 -4.32 0.93 4.38
CA MET A 85 -4.10 2.35 4.63
C MET A 85 -5.34 3.17 4.29
N LEU A 86 -5.92 2.97 3.11
CA LEU A 86 -7.09 3.72 2.65
C LEU A 86 -8.33 3.45 3.52
N GLU A 87 -8.59 2.20 3.88
CA GLU A 87 -9.70 1.84 4.78
C GLU A 87 -9.50 2.41 6.19
N ALA A 88 -8.28 2.39 6.73
CA ALA A 88 -7.95 3.02 8.00
C ALA A 88 -8.15 4.54 7.97
N MET A 89 -8.08 5.16 6.80
CA MET A 89 -8.38 6.58 6.58
C MET A 89 -9.87 6.85 6.35
N GLY A 90 -10.71 5.82 6.30
CA GLY A 90 -12.16 5.94 6.12
C GLY A 90 -12.63 5.91 4.65
N TYR A 91 -11.77 5.55 3.71
CA TYR A 91 -12.17 5.33 2.33
C TYR A 91 -12.76 3.93 2.15
N ASP A 92 -13.79 3.82 1.33
CA ASP A 92 -14.32 2.54 0.87
C ASP A 92 -13.58 2.11 -0.40
N THR A 93 -12.81 1.05 -0.30
CA THR A 93 -12.06 0.49 -1.45
C THR A 93 -12.89 -0.50 -2.27
N GLY A 94 -14.03 -0.94 -1.74
CA GLY A 94 -14.84 -2.01 -2.31
C GLY A 94 -14.17 -3.38 -2.28
N ILE A 95 -13.05 -3.54 -1.57
CA ILE A 95 -12.27 -4.77 -1.49
C ILE A 95 -12.40 -5.38 -0.10
N ASP A 96 -12.70 -6.67 -0.05
CA ASP A 96 -12.72 -7.44 1.20
C ASP A 96 -11.29 -7.84 1.58
N LEU A 97 -10.67 -7.02 2.43
CA LEU A 97 -9.29 -7.24 2.89
C LEU A 97 -9.16 -8.53 3.72
N GLU A 98 -10.21 -8.95 4.43
CA GLU A 98 -10.20 -10.20 5.20
C GLU A 98 -10.06 -11.42 4.30
N ARG A 99 -10.69 -11.39 3.13
CA ARG A 99 -10.57 -12.44 2.11
C ARG A 99 -9.26 -12.33 1.31
N LEU A 100 -8.72 -11.14 1.14
CA LEU A 100 -7.51 -10.89 0.37
C LEU A 100 -6.25 -11.34 1.13
N LEU A 101 -6.17 -11.09 2.44
CA LEU A 101 -4.96 -11.37 3.23
C LEU A 101 -4.51 -12.83 3.23
N PRO A 102 -5.39 -13.84 3.33
CA PRO A 102 -4.98 -15.25 3.17
C PRO A 102 -4.30 -15.53 1.84
N ILE A 103 -4.78 -14.92 0.74
CA ILE A 103 -4.19 -15.06 -0.59
C ILE A 103 -2.80 -14.41 -0.62
N ALA A 104 -2.66 -13.20 -0.08
CA ALA A 104 -1.38 -12.51 0.01
C ALA A 104 -0.35 -13.30 0.84
N ARG A 105 -0.78 -13.95 1.93
CA ARG A 105 0.07 -14.80 2.77
C ARG A 105 0.57 -16.06 2.06
N HIS A 106 -0.18 -16.55 1.08
CA HIS A 106 0.21 -17.72 0.29
C HIS A 106 1.17 -17.41 -0.86
N LEU A 107 1.35 -16.13 -1.21
CA LEU A 107 2.22 -15.74 -2.33
C LEU A 107 3.66 -16.24 -2.21
N PRO A 108 4.33 -16.21 -1.05
CA PRO A 108 5.69 -16.75 -0.94
C PRO A 108 5.83 -18.19 -1.39
N ASP A 109 4.81 -19.03 -1.15
CA ASP A 109 4.81 -20.43 -1.58
C ASP A 109 4.66 -20.54 -3.11
N VAL A 110 3.91 -19.63 -3.72
CA VAL A 110 3.68 -19.61 -5.17
C VAL A 110 4.90 -19.11 -5.93
N VAL A 111 5.55 -18.03 -5.43
CA VAL A 111 6.65 -17.38 -6.14
C VAL A 111 8.04 -17.90 -5.72
N GLY A 112 8.12 -18.67 -4.63
CA GLY A 112 9.35 -19.26 -4.14
C GLY A 112 10.28 -18.31 -3.39
N HIS A 113 9.80 -17.12 -3.00
CA HIS A 113 10.55 -16.15 -2.19
C HIS A 113 9.61 -15.28 -1.35
N THR A 114 10.15 -14.61 -0.33
CA THR A 114 9.38 -13.67 0.50
C THR A 114 8.95 -12.45 -0.30
N VAL A 115 7.75 -11.94 0.02
CA VAL A 115 7.20 -10.72 -0.56
C VAL A 115 7.24 -9.56 0.44
N PRO A 116 7.34 -8.29 -0.03
CA PRO A 116 7.52 -7.13 0.86
C PRO A 116 6.27 -6.76 1.67
N GLY A 117 5.05 -7.19 1.28
CA GLY A 117 3.79 -6.83 1.96
C GLY A 117 3.87 -6.86 3.48
N GLN A 118 3.41 -5.81 4.14
CA GLN A 118 3.47 -5.65 5.59
C GLN A 118 2.21 -6.20 6.26
N VAL A 119 1.04 -5.80 5.76
CA VAL A 119 -0.26 -6.16 6.35
C VAL A 119 -0.54 -7.67 6.24
N ALA A 120 -0.07 -8.31 5.18
CA ALA A 120 -0.13 -9.77 5.06
C ALA A 120 0.58 -10.48 6.22
N LYS A 121 1.65 -9.90 6.76
CA LYS A 121 2.45 -10.45 7.88
C LYS A 121 1.88 -10.07 9.25
N SER A 122 1.56 -8.79 9.44
CA SER A 122 1.15 -8.23 10.74
C SER A 122 -0.35 -8.38 11.03
N GLY A 123 -1.18 -8.53 10.01
CA GLY A 123 -2.63 -8.40 10.12
C GLY A 123 -3.10 -6.95 10.06
N ARG A 124 -4.42 -6.76 10.18
CA ARG A 124 -5.06 -5.44 10.21
C ARG A 124 -4.90 -4.80 11.60
N THR A 125 -4.99 -3.50 11.70
CA THR A 125 -5.01 -2.78 12.99
C THR A 125 -6.21 -3.17 13.87
N SER A 126 -7.30 -3.68 13.27
CA SER A 126 -8.47 -4.20 13.98
C SER A 126 -8.30 -5.64 14.47
N ASP A 127 -7.27 -6.37 14.03
CA ASP A 127 -7.06 -7.76 14.43
C ASP A 127 -6.51 -7.79 15.87
N LEU A 128 -7.32 -8.29 16.78
CA LEU A 128 -6.95 -8.40 18.18
C LEU A 128 -6.16 -9.70 18.42
N HIS A 129 -5.00 -9.54 19.01
CA HIS A 129 -4.18 -10.67 19.47
C HIS A 129 -4.33 -10.85 20.98
N PRO A 130 -4.38 -12.07 21.50
CA PRO A 130 -4.37 -12.30 22.94
C PRO A 130 -3.09 -11.73 23.56
N ALA A 131 -3.22 -11.09 24.71
CA ALA A 131 -2.06 -10.60 25.43
C ALA A 131 -1.10 -11.75 25.77
N PRO A 132 0.22 -11.57 25.63
CA PRO A 132 1.19 -12.56 26.06
C PRO A 132 1.00 -12.95 27.54
N ALA A 133 1.28 -14.20 27.89
CA ALA A 133 1.04 -14.72 29.23
C ALA A 133 1.69 -13.89 30.33
N TYR A 134 2.89 -13.38 30.11
CA TYR A 134 3.60 -12.54 31.08
C TYR A 134 2.86 -11.23 31.43
N VAL A 135 2.04 -10.69 30.53
CA VAL A 135 1.23 -9.49 30.81
C VAL A 135 0.16 -9.77 31.85
N HIS A 136 -0.40 -10.98 31.85
CA HIS A 136 -1.37 -11.41 32.86
C HIS A 136 -0.71 -11.62 34.22
N GLU A 137 0.57 -12.01 34.25
CA GLU A 137 1.35 -12.16 35.49
C GLU A 137 1.66 -10.80 36.10
N LEU A 138 2.18 -9.85 35.27
CA LEU A 138 2.44 -8.49 35.72
C LEU A 138 1.19 -7.77 36.25
N LYS A 139 0.03 -8.04 35.67
CA LYS A 139 -1.22 -7.45 36.12
C LYS A 139 -1.60 -7.91 37.53
N LYS A 140 -1.33 -9.18 37.89
CA LYS A 140 -1.58 -9.75 39.23
C LYS A 140 -0.61 -9.22 40.28
N GLU A 141 0.59 -8.81 39.87
CA GLU A 141 1.60 -8.22 40.79
C GLU A 141 1.30 -6.76 41.12
N LEU A 142 0.47 -6.09 40.32
CA LEU A 142 0.10 -4.67 40.45
C LEU A 142 -1.25 -4.45 41.15
N GLU A 143 -2.01 -5.52 41.38
CA GLU A 143 -3.27 -5.55 42.20
C GLU A 143 -2.97 -5.92 43.63
#